data_a15c149a41a6a2e9a992a60581ef85aa
#
_entry.id   a15c149a41a6a2e9a992a60581ef85aa
#
_cell.length_a   1.000
_cell.length_b   1.000
_cell.length_c   1.000
_cell.angle_alpha   90.00
_cell.angle_beta   90.00
_cell.angle_gamma   90.00
#
_symmetry.space_group_name_H-M   'P 1'
#
loop_
_entity.id
_entity.type
_entity.pdbx_description
1 polymer ?
#
loop_
_entity_poly.entity_id
_entity_poly.type
_entity_poly.pdbx_seq_one_letter_code
_entity_poly.pdbx_strand_id
1 'polypeptide(L)'
;KILKIVGIILLVSIMLIAALLICLSMKPFVPNNYTKTVETGGELETKYLAMGTHEVKCAQAEAPGDWKKFEAFYPADLETGEDTYPVVVFANGTGVAASKYKALFRHLASWGFIVLGNEDPSTCTGASADATLAWLLECNGDPDSVFYQKADTEHIGISGHSQGGVAVFNAVSEQPHGGL
;
A
#
# COMPACT_ATOMS: atom_id res chain seq x y z
N LYS A 1 -38.84 -35.49 6.63
CA LYS A 1 -37.64 -35.77 5.79
C LYS A 1 -37.30 -34.57 4.87
N ILE A 2 -38.26 -34.01 4.16
CA ILE A 2 -38.06 -32.87 3.22
C ILE A 2 -37.41 -31.65 3.95
N LEU A 3 -37.92 -31.28 5.13
CA LEU A 3 -37.40 -30.16 5.90
C LEU A 3 -35.91 -30.33 6.29
N LYS A 4 -35.49 -31.57 6.64
CA LYS A 4 -34.07 -31.86 6.90
C LYS A 4 -33.20 -31.73 5.66
N ILE A 5 -33.70 -32.19 4.51
CA ILE A 5 -32.97 -32.07 3.22
C ILE A 5 -32.82 -30.61 2.83
N VAL A 6 -33.88 -29.81 2.93
CA VAL A 6 -33.86 -28.39 2.67
C VAL A 6 -32.86 -27.66 3.59
N GLY A 7 -32.87 -28.00 4.89
CA GLY A 7 -31.91 -27.44 5.85
C GLY A 7 -30.46 -27.79 5.54
N ILE A 8 -30.17 -29.00 5.09
CA ILE A 8 -28.83 -29.42 4.69
C ILE A 8 -28.39 -28.66 3.42
N ILE A 9 -29.26 -28.55 2.43
CA ILE A 9 -28.95 -27.80 1.19
C ILE A 9 -28.63 -26.34 1.51
N LEU A 10 -29.44 -25.70 2.35
CA LEU A 10 -29.23 -24.32 2.77
C LEU A 10 -27.88 -24.14 3.48
N LEU A 11 -27.57 -25.03 4.41
CA LEU A 11 -26.30 -25.00 5.16
C LEU A 11 -25.09 -25.16 4.20
N VAL A 12 -25.17 -26.13 3.30
CA VAL A 12 -24.10 -26.34 2.28
C VAL A 12 -23.94 -25.13 1.39
N SER A 13 -25.04 -24.51 0.95
CA SER A 13 -25.00 -23.31 0.13
C SER A 13 -24.34 -22.13 0.87
N ILE A 14 -24.68 -21.93 2.14
CA ILE A 14 -24.05 -20.89 2.98
C ILE A 14 -22.55 -21.15 3.11
N MET A 15 -22.14 -22.40 3.38
CA MET A 15 -20.72 -22.74 3.49
C MET A 15 -19.96 -22.51 2.18
N LEU A 16 -20.55 -22.85 1.04
CA LEU A 16 -19.94 -22.61 -0.28
C LEU A 16 -19.80 -21.11 -0.58
N ILE A 17 -20.81 -20.32 -0.26
CA ILE A 17 -20.77 -18.87 -0.41
C ILE A 17 -19.68 -18.27 0.51
N ALA A 18 -19.62 -18.70 1.76
CA ALA A 18 -18.61 -18.25 2.71
C ALA A 18 -17.19 -18.61 2.21
N ALA A 19 -16.97 -19.84 1.75
CA ALA A 19 -15.71 -20.27 1.19
C ALA A 19 -15.30 -19.44 -0.05
N LEU A 20 -16.26 -19.16 -0.94
CA LEU A 20 -16.03 -18.30 -2.12
C LEU A 20 -15.64 -16.86 -1.70
N LEU A 21 -16.34 -16.27 -0.74
CA LEU A 21 -16.03 -14.93 -0.23
C LEU A 21 -14.65 -14.87 0.42
N ILE A 22 -14.27 -15.89 1.20
CA ILE A 22 -12.92 -16.00 1.77
C ILE A 22 -11.89 -16.10 0.66
N CYS A 23 -12.12 -16.93 -0.34
CA CYS A 23 -11.21 -17.10 -1.47
C CYS A 23 -11.02 -15.78 -2.27
N LEU A 24 -12.10 -15.03 -2.48
CA LEU A 24 -12.06 -13.71 -3.13
C LEU A 24 -11.33 -12.67 -2.26
N SER A 25 -11.55 -12.70 -0.93
CA SER A 25 -10.88 -11.79 -0.01
C SER A 25 -9.38 -12.02 0.08
N MET A 26 -8.87 -13.21 -0.24
CA MET A 26 -7.44 -13.52 -0.25
C MET A 26 -6.71 -13.00 -1.50
N LYS A 27 -7.43 -12.67 -2.57
CA LYS A 27 -6.80 -12.16 -3.81
C LYS A 27 -6.23 -10.76 -3.59
N PRO A 28 -5.08 -10.43 -4.20
CA PRO A 28 -4.58 -9.05 -4.22
C PRO A 28 -5.57 -8.16 -4.99
N PHE A 29 -5.67 -6.89 -4.61
CA PHE A 29 -6.48 -5.91 -5.32
C PHE A 29 -5.84 -5.56 -6.68
N VAL A 30 -4.52 -5.44 -6.71
CA VAL A 30 -3.74 -5.30 -7.94
C VAL A 30 -3.03 -6.64 -8.21
N PRO A 31 -3.32 -7.31 -9.35
CA PRO A 31 -2.68 -8.57 -9.70
C PRO A 31 -1.16 -8.44 -9.83
N ASN A 32 -0.40 -9.40 -9.32
CA ASN A 32 1.07 -9.35 -9.34
C ASN A 32 1.68 -9.33 -10.76
N ASN A 33 0.91 -9.71 -11.76
CA ASN A 33 1.33 -9.78 -13.16
C ASN A 33 0.71 -8.69 -14.03
N TYR A 34 0.10 -7.65 -13.44
CA TYR A 34 -0.61 -6.63 -14.21
C TYR A 34 0.27 -5.93 -15.25
N THR A 35 1.55 -5.73 -14.98
CA THR A 35 2.51 -5.15 -15.91
C THR A 35 2.72 -5.98 -17.18
N LYS A 36 2.29 -7.25 -17.17
CA LYS A 36 2.40 -8.18 -18.31
C LYS A 36 1.07 -8.43 -19.02
N THR A 37 -0.04 -8.03 -18.39
CA THR A 37 -1.40 -8.36 -18.87
C THR A 37 -2.18 -7.15 -19.32
N VAL A 38 -1.74 -5.94 -18.99
CA VAL A 38 -2.36 -4.69 -19.44
C VAL A 38 -1.80 -4.36 -20.83
N GLU A 39 -2.69 -4.15 -21.79
CA GLU A 39 -2.33 -3.66 -23.12
C GLU A 39 -2.07 -2.15 -23.06
N THR A 40 -1.03 -1.69 -23.76
CA THR A 40 -0.63 -0.29 -23.80
C THR A 40 -0.91 0.32 -25.15
N GLY A 41 -1.35 1.59 -25.18
CA GLY A 41 -1.68 2.34 -26.40
C GLY A 41 -0.54 3.14 -27.00
N GLY A 42 0.62 3.22 -26.33
CA GLY A 42 1.75 4.03 -26.77
C GLY A 42 3.05 3.82 -26.02
N GLU A 43 4.12 4.48 -26.48
CA GLU A 43 5.48 4.32 -25.95
C GLU A 43 5.60 4.72 -24.46
N LEU A 44 4.95 5.81 -24.07
CA LEU A 44 4.98 6.28 -22.68
C LEU A 44 4.27 5.31 -21.73
N GLU A 45 3.12 4.80 -22.13
CA GLU A 45 2.40 3.79 -21.35
C GLU A 45 3.23 2.51 -21.24
N THR A 46 3.83 2.05 -22.33
CA THR A 46 4.68 0.87 -22.34
C THR A 46 5.88 1.06 -21.42
N LYS A 47 6.54 2.23 -21.49
CA LYS A 47 7.68 2.56 -20.64
C LYS A 47 7.32 2.50 -19.16
N TYR A 48 6.26 3.19 -18.75
CA TYR A 48 5.92 3.34 -17.35
C TYR A 48 5.06 2.19 -16.79
N LEU A 49 4.48 1.35 -17.64
CA LEU A 49 3.88 0.08 -17.19
C LEU A 49 4.97 -0.96 -16.87
N ALA A 50 6.12 -0.91 -17.52
CA ALA A 50 7.22 -1.81 -17.18
C ALA A 50 7.75 -1.55 -15.76
N MET A 51 8.31 -2.58 -15.13
CA MET A 51 9.05 -2.38 -13.89
C MET A 51 10.26 -1.48 -14.13
N GLY A 52 10.57 -0.65 -13.16
CA GLY A 52 11.80 0.14 -13.15
C GLY A 52 13.05 -0.73 -12.96
N THR A 53 14.19 -0.09 -12.83
CA THR A 53 15.51 -0.77 -12.82
C THR A 53 15.96 -1.22 -11.43
N HIS A 54 15.32 -0.71 -10.36
CA HIS A 54 15.72 -1.04 -8.99
C HIS A 54 15.14 -2.38 -8.53
N GLU A 55 15.95 -3.18 -7.89
CA GLU A 55 15.48 -4.29 -7.06
C GLU A 55 14.72 -3.72 -5.85
N VAL A 56 13.66 -4.40 -5.40
CA VAL A 56 12.76 -3.86 -4.37
C VAL A 56 12.80 -4.68 -3.10
N LYS A 57 13.06 -4.00 -1.99
CA LYS A 57 12.95 -4.51 -0.62
C LYS A 57 11.72 -3.95 0.09
N CYS A 58 11.40 -4.53 1.25
CA CYS A 58 10.31 -4.10 2.10
C CYS A 58 10.73 -4.16 3.58
N ALA A 59 10.52 -3.06 4.30
CA ALA A 59 10.61 -2.99 5.74
C ALA A 59 9.22 -2.84 6.36
N GLN A 60 9.06 -3.29 7.61
CA GLN A 60 7.79 -3.23 8.33
C GLN A 60 8.05 -2.86 9.79
N ALA A 61 7.10 -2.14 10.39
CA ALA A 61 7.04 -1.86 11.82
C ALA A 61 5.62 -2.07 12.34
N GLU A 62 5.47 -2.31 13.64
CA GLU A 62 4.15 -2.36 14.28
C GLU A 62 3.50 -0.98 14.27
N ALA A 63 2.20 -0.94 14.00
CA ALA A 63 1.39 0.26 14.06
C ALA A 63 0.25 0.09 15.09
N PRO A 64 -0.24 1.20 15.69
CA PRO A 64 -1.26 1.13 16.72
C PRO A 64 -2.61 0.67 16.19
N GLY A 65 -3.36 -0.08 17.01
CA GLY A 65 -4.75 -0.45 16.79
C GLY A 65 -5.01 -1.20 15.48
N ASP A 66 -6.02 -0.76 14.75
CA ASP A 66 -6.46 -1.40 13.49
C ASP A 66 -5.51 -1.16 12.31
N TRP A 67 -4.54 -0.27 12.44
CA TRP A 67 -3.50 -0.03 11.43
C TRP A 67 -2.48 -1.17 11.39
N LYS A 68 -2.33 -1.93 12.47
CA LYS A 68 -1.56 -3.16 12.65
C LYS A 68 -0.07 -3.03 12.36
N LYS A 69 0.29 -2.52 11.17
CA LYS A 69 1.67 -2.32 10.76
C LYS A 69 1.81 -1.19 9.76
N PHE A 70 2.98 -0.57 9.77
CA PHE A 70 3.50 0.24 8.69
C PHE A 70 4.35 -0.61 7.76
N GLU A 71 4.30 -0.33 6.46
CA GLU A 71 5.14 -0.98 5.45
C GLU A 71 5.81 0.09 4.58
N ALA A 72 7.09 -0.11 4.27
CA ALA A 72 7.82 0.69 3.29
C ALA A 72 8.42 -0.23 2.24
N PHE A 73 8.07 -0.02 0.97
CA PHE A 73 8.71 -0.65 -0.18
C PHE A 73 9.71 0.35 -0.76
N TYR A 74 10.94 -0.08 -1.04
CA TYR A 74 12.03 0.82 -1.40
C TYR A 74 13.06 0.15 -2.32
N PRO A 75 13.85 0.93 -3.10
CA PRO A 75 14.97 0.43 -3.86
C PRO A 75 16.01 -0.24 -2.97
N ALA A 76 16.50 -1.42 -3.34
CA ALA A 76 17.47 -2.16 -2.52
C ALA A 76 18.81 -1.44 -2.34
N ASP A 77 19.21 -0.66 -3.32
CA ASP A 77 20.41 0.18 -3.31
C ASP A 77 20.35 1.33 -2.29
N LEU A 78 19.16 1.67 -1.76
CA LEU A 78 19.02 2.58 -0.62
C LEU A 78 19.87 2.13 0.59
N GLU A 79 20.04 0.84 0.82
CA GLU A 79 20.78 0.33 1.97
C GLU A 79 22.29 0.56 1.88
N THR A 80 22.83 0.73 0.68
CA THR A 80 24.29 0.82 0.44
C THR A 80 24.72 2.12 -0.23
N GLY A 81 23.80 2.82 -0.89
CA GLY A 81 24.05 4.09 -1.57
C GLY A 81 24.02 5.30 -0.64
N GLU A 82 24.35 6.47 -1.16
CA GLU A 82 24.25 7.75 -0.46
C GLU A 82 23.03 8.57 -0.94
N ASP A 83 22.36 8.14 -1.99
CA ASP A 83 21.23 8.82 -2.59
C ASP A 83 20.02 8.90 -1.66
N THR A 84 19.21 9.93 -1.83
CA THR A 84 17.89 10.08 -1.23
C THR A 84 16.80 9.75 -2.25
N TYR A 85 15.63 9.31 -1.76
CA TYR A 85 14.54 8.84 -2.60
C TYR A 85 13.24 9.57 -2.29
N PRO A 86 12.49 10.03 -3.30
CA PRO A 86 11.18 10.63 -3.09
C PRO A 86 10.20 9.64 -2.44
N VAL A 87 9.26 10.18 -1.66
CA VAL A 87 8.33 9.38 -0.85
C VAL A 87 6.93 9.45 -1.42
N VAL A 88 6.25 8.30 -1.50
CA VAL A 88 4.82 8.21 -1.80
C VAL A 88 4.10 7.51 -0.66
N VAL A 89 3.21 8.23 0.01
CA VAL A 89 2.28 7.64 0.99
C VAL A 89 1.02 7.16 0.27
N PHE A 90 0.58 5.93 0.53
CA PHE A 90 -0.61 5.38 -0.10
C PHE A 90 -1.74 5.15 0.91
N ALA A 91 -2.86 5.84 0.70
CA ALA A 91 -4.06 5.70 1.49
C ALA A 91 -4.99 4.64 0.88
N ASN A 92 -5.38 3.66 1.70
CA ASN A 92 -6.15 2.49 1.29
C ASN A 92 -7.61 2.82 0.93
N GLY A 93 -8.25 1.97 0.14
CA GLY A 93 -9.70 1.93 0.00
C GLY A 93 -10.39 1.28 1.19
N THR A 94 -11.70 1.50 1.36
CA THR A 94 -12.51 0.92 2.44
C THR A 94 -12.36 -0.60 2.52
N GLY A 95 -11.92 -1.09 3.66
CA GLY A 95 -11.74 -2.52 3.93
C GLY A 95 -10.61 -3.19 3.13
N VAL A 96 -9.75 -2.41 2.46
CA VAL A 96 -8.65 -2.93 1.64
C VAL A 96 -7.32 -2.48 2.24
N ALA A 97 -6.60 -3.39 2.84
CA ALA A 97 -5.31 -3.11 3.48
C ALA A 97 -4.17 -2.93 2.47
N ALA A 98 -3.06 -2.28 2.87
CA ALA A 98 -1.87 -2.06 2.03
C ALA A 98 -1.33 -3.36 1.44
N SER A 99 -1.41 -4.46 2.18
CA SER A 99 -1.02 -5.80 1.72
C SER A 99 -1.70 -6.27 0.43
N LYS A 100 -2.81 -5.62 0.03
CA LYS A 100 -3.53 -5.90 -1.23
C LYS A 100 -2.98 -5.13 -2.43
N TYR A 101 -2.14 -4.11 -2.20
CA TYR A 101 -1.56 -3.25 -3.24
C TYR A 101 -0.08 -3.53 -3.51
N LYS A 102 0.47 -4.62 -2.99
CA LYS A 102 1.92 -4.92 -3.06
C LYS A 102 2.52 -4.84 -4.47
N ALA A 103 1.76 -5.23 -5.49
CA ALA A 103 2.23 -5.13 -6.88
C ALA A 103 2.44 -3.67 -7.31
N LEU A 104 1.53 -2.77 -6.92
CA LEU A 104 1.65 -1.33 -7.17
C LEU A 104 2.82 -0.73 -6.38
N PHE A 105 2.97 -1.08 -5.10
CA PHE A 105 4.06 -0.57 -4.26
C PHE A 105 5.42 -1.00 -4.80
N ARG A 106 5.56 -2.27 -5.20
CA ARG A 106 6.77 -2.78 -5.84
C ARG A 106 7.07 -2.08 -7.16
N HIS A 107 6.03 -1.77 -7.94
CA HIS A 107 6.19 -1.06 -9.20
C HIS A 107 6.81 0.32 -8.94
N LEU A 108 6.18 1.15 -8.10
CA LEU A 108 6.68 2.49 -7.79
C LEU A 108 8.09 2.43 -7.17
N ALA A 109 8.33 1.51 -6.24
CA ALA A 109 9.65 1.36 -5.64
C ALA A 109 10.72 0.94 -6.67
N SER A 110 10.37 0.14 -7.68
CA SER A 110 11.31 -0.19 -8.76
C SER A 110 11.69 1.00 -9.65
N TRP A 111 10.91 2.06 -9.60
CA TRP A 111 11.17 3.35 -10.26
C TRP A 111 11.88 4.37 -9.37
N GLY A 112 12.31 3.98 -8.17
CA GLY A 112 13.11 4.82 -7.30
C GLY A 112 12.32 5.58 -6.23
N PHE A 113 11.14 5.13 -5.84
CA PHE A 113 10.36 5.71 -4.75
C PHE A 113 10.45 4.89 -3.46
N ILE A 114 10.40 5.57 -2.31
CA ILE A 114 9.99 4.93 -1.04
C ILE A 114 8.46 4.98 -1.00
N VAL A 115 7.81 3.83 -0.96
CA VAL A 115 6.34 3.72 -1.01
C VAL A 115 5.82 3.20 0.31
N LEU A 116 5.00 4.00 0.97
CA LEU A 116 4.49 3.75 2.31
C LEU A 116 3.03 3.28 2.29
N GLY A 117 2.70 2.35 3.16
CA GLY A 117 1.33 1.90 3.40
C GLY A 117 1.12 1.36 4.80
N ASN A 118 -0.14 1.13 5.16
CA ASN A 118 -0.56 0.53 6.42
C ASN A 118 -1.79 -0.36 6.22
N GLU A 119 -2.20 -1.11 7.25
CA GLU A 119 -3.33 -2.02 7.17
C GLU A 119 -4.68 -1.37 7.58
N ASP A 120 -4.76 -0.04 7.66
CA ASP A 120 -5.98 0.68 8.06
C ASP A 120 -7.16 0.33 7.13
N PRO A 121 -8.26 -0.19 7.68
CA PRO A 121 -9.46 -0.49 6.89
C PRO A 121 -10.31 0.75 6.59
N SER A 122 -10.00 1.92 7.20
CA SER A 122 -10.84 3.13 7.16
C SER A 122 -10.02 4.41 7.14
N THR A 123 -9.31 4.65 6.05
CA THR A 123 -8.32 5.73 5.93
C THR A 123 -8.89 7.14 5.80
N CYS A 124 -10.22 7.30 5.64
CA CYS A 124 -10.92 8.54 5.24
C CYS A 124 -10.39 9.82 5.89
N THR A 125 -10.02 9.77 7.18
CA THR A 125 -9.53 10.95 7.93
C THR A 125 -8.14 11.42 7.53
N GLY A 126 -7.35 10.59 6.84
CA GLY A 126 -5.94 10.87 6.57
C GLY A 126 -4.98 10.52 7.72
N ALA A 127 -5.49 10.33 8.95
CA ALA A 127 -4.66 10.17 10.15
C ALA A 127 -3.68 8.97 10.06
N SER A 128 -4.08 7.86 9.44
CA SER A 128 -3.20 6.71 9.25
C SER A 128 -2.12 6.95 8.21
N ALA A 129 -2.39 7.75 7.20
CA ALA A 129 -1.40 8.15 6.20
C ALA A 129 -0.34 9.08 6.83
N ASP A 130 -0.80 10.08 7.62
CA ASP A 130 0.08 10.97 8.37
C ASP A 130 0.98 10.21 9.36
N ALA A 131 0.40 9.29 10.14
CA ALA A 131 1.17 8.47 11.07
C ALA A 131 2.19 7.56 10.36
N THR A 132 1.85 7.06 9.17
CA THR A 132 2.78 6.23 8.37
C THR A 132 3.96 7.07 7.87
N LEU A 133 3.71 8.31 7.46
CA LEU A 133 4.77 9.25 7.10
C LEU A 133 5.63 9.62 8.31
N ALA A 134 5.00 9.93 9.45
CA ALA A 134 5.71 10.27 10.68
C ALA A 134 6.68 9.15 11.09
N TRP A 135 6.25 7.89 11.01
CA TRP A 135 7.12 6.75 11.23
C TRP A 135 8.35 6.74 10.30
N LEU A 136 8.18 6.99 9.01
CA LEU A 136 9.34 7.06 8.10
C LEU A 136 10.27 8.21 8.46
N LEU A 137 9.72 9.39 8.81
CA LEU A 137 10.52 10.56 9.18
C LEU A 137 11.32 10.33 10.48
N GLU A 138 10.74 9.62 11.45
CA GLU A 138 11.47 9.15 12.65
C GLU A 138 12.62 8.22 12.25
N CYS A 139 12.35 7.22 11.41
CA CYS A 139 13.37 6.32 10.86
C CYS A 139 14.46 7.07 10.07
N ASN A 140 14.09 8.12 9.34
CA ASN A 140 15.04 8.96 8.59
C ASN A 140 15.98 9.77 9.48
N GLY A 141 15.58 10.05 10.72
CA GLY A 141 16.39 10.69 11.74
C GLY A 141 17.22 9.73 12.61
N ASP A 142 16.96 8.44 12.57
CA ASP A 142 17.58 7.42 13.42
C ASP A 142 18.81 6.78 12.74
N PRO A 143 20.03 6.96 13.27
CA PRO A 143 21.26 6.37 12.70
C PRO A 143 21.26 4.84 12.61
N ASP A 144 20.46 4.15 13.42
CA ASP A 144 20.35 2.69 13.42
C ASP A 144 19.32 2.18 12.41
N SER A 145 18.57 3.08 11.76
CA SER A 145 17.58 2.75 10.74
C SER A 145 18.19 2.60 9.36
N VAL A 146 17.65 1.66 8.58
CA VAL A 146 17.96 1.52 7.15
C VAL A 146 17.57 2.78 6.35
N PHE A 147 16.63 3.58 6.86
CA PHE A 147 16.16 4.82 6.23
C PHE A 147 16.93 6.07 6.69
N TYR A 148 17.98 5.92 7.50
CA TYR A 148 18.73 7.08 7.99
C TYR A 148 19.24 7.97 6.85
N GLN A 149 18.74 9.22 6.79
CA GLN A 149 19.04 10.21 5.75
C GLN A 149 18.77 9.73 4.31
N LYS A 150 17.75 8.87 4.12
CA LYS A 150 17.41 8.30 2.81
C LYS A 150 16.12 8.84 2.21
N ALA A 151 15.21 9.39 3.02
CA ALA A 151 14.00 10.01 2.51
C ALA A 151 14.28 11.43 2.00
N ASP A 152 13.93 11.70 0.75
CA ASP A 152 13.87 13.05 0.20
C ASP A 152 12.64 13.76 0.75
N THR A 153 12.84 14.55 1.80
CA THR A 153 11.77 15.24 2.52
C THR A 153 11.21 16.47 1.78
N GLU A 154 11.83 16.87 0.68
CA GLU A 154 11.32 17.95 -0.18
C GLU A 154 10.38 17.41 -1.27
N HIS A 155 10.41 16.08 -1.52
CA HIS A 155 9.59 15.43 -2.54
C HIS A 155 8.75 14.31 -1.93
N ILE A 156 7.73 14.70 -1.16
CA ILE A 156 6.76 13.78 -0.55
C ILE A 156 5.42 13.98 -1.24
N GLY A 157 4.84 12.88 -1.71
CA GLY A 157 3.51 12.86 -2.31
C GLY A 157 2.59 11.88 -1.60
N ILE A 158 1.29 12.12 -1.71
CA ILE A 158 0.26 11.19 -1.24
C ILE A 158 -0.65 10.78 -2.37
N SER A 159 -0.98 9.50 -2.44
CA SER A 159 -1.93 8.92 -3.37
C SER A 159 -2.94 8.04 -2.63
N GLY A 160 -4.06 7.73 -3.25
CA GLY A 160 -5.07 6.90 -2.60
C GLY A 160 -6.06 6.27 -3.56
N HIS A 161 -6.66 5.16 -3.11
CA HIS A 161 -7.70 4.44 -3.84
C HIS A 161 -9.04 4.61 -3.16
N SER A 162 -10.11 4.92 -3.93
CA SER A 162 -11.49 5.00 -3.41
C SER A 162 -11.60 5.97 -2.21
N GLN A 163 -11.97 5.48 -1.02
CA GLN A 163 -11.98 6.27 0.22
C GLN A 163 -10.61 6.91 0.53
N GLY A 164 -9.51 6.26 0.14
CA GLY A 164 -8.17 6.82 0.24
C GLY A 164 -7.99 8.11 -0.56
N GLY A 165 -8.77 8.31 -1.64
CA GLY A 165 -8.80 9.58 -2.35
C GLY A 165 -9.33 10.75 -1.50
N VAL A 166 -10.26 10.49 -0.58
CA VAL A 166 -10.71 11.48 0.42
C VAL A 166 -9.61 11.73 1.46
N ALA A 167 -8.95 10.64 1.91
CA ALA A 167 -7.84 10.73 2.85
C ALA A 167 -6.69 11.63 2.34
N VAL A 168 -6.41 11.60 1.02
CA VAL A 168 -5.41 12.48 0.39
C VAL A 168 -5.70 13.96 0.67
N PHE A 169 -6.94 14.40 0.47
CA PHE A 169 -7.32 15.80 0.74
C PHE A 169 -7.27 16.12 2.24
N ASN A 170 -7.72 15.22 3.09
CA ASN A 170 -7.74 15.44 4.53
C ASN A 170 -6.31 15.48 5.12
N ALA A 171 -5.42 14.60 4.69
CA ALA A 171 -4.03 14.59 5.15
C ALA A 171 -3.30 15.90 4.79
N VAL A 172 -3.57 16.48 3.60
CA VAL A 172 -2.95 17.74 3.18
C VAL A 172 -3.55 18.97 3.87
N SER A 173 -4.87 18.95 4.17
CA SER A 173 -5.59 20.12 4.66
C SER A 173 -5.64 20.25 6.19
N GLU A 174 -5.62 19.15 6.92
CA GLU A 174 -5.96 19.12 8.35
C GLU A 174 -4.82 18.66 9.27
N GLN A 175 -3.70 18.14 8.72
CA GLN A 175 -2.66 17.53 9.53
C GLN A 175 -1.58 18.53 9.98
N PRO A 176 -1.05 18.34 11.23
CA PRO A 176 -0.13 19.29 11.87
C PRO A 176 1.26 19.37 11.21
N HIS A 177 1.60 18.44 10.34
CA HIS A 177 2.89 18.46 9.61
C HIS A 177 2.89 19.37 8.37
N GLY A 178 1.80 20.13 8.17
CA GLY A 178 1.76 21.32 7.34
C GLY A 178 2.26 21.18 5.92
N GLY A 179 1.75 20.22 5.20
CA GLY A 179 2.01 20.13 3.78
C GLY A 179 2.90 18.94 3.42
N LEU A 180 2.24 17.94 2.97
CA LEU A 180 2.78 17.08 1.94
C LEU A 180 2.87 17.85 0.64
#